data_f26147fa9db90851a0a04f5f78c8b6e9
#
_entry.id   f26147fa9db90851a0a04f5f78c8b6e9
#
_cell.length_a   1.000
_cell.length_b   1.000
_cell.length_c   1.000
_cell.angle_alpha   90.00
_cell.angle_beta   90.00
_cell.angle_gamma   90.00
#
_symmetry.space_group_name_H-M   'P 1'
#
loop_
_entity.id
_entity.type
_entity.pdbx_description
1 polymer ?
#
loop_
_entity_poly.entity_id
_entity_poly.type
_entity_poly.pdbx_seq_one_letter_code
_entity_poly.pdbx_strand_id
1 'polypeptide(L)'
;MSVIGKVAVIGSGVMGSGIAAQAANAGLEVILLDIVANEGADRNSVAAEAVERMRKTNPAPLMHPRNAARIRPGNLEDHLDWLSDCDLVIEVVLENLEIKRDLYRKIDTHRRADCIVTSNTSTIPLDHLVADMPEGFRQHFAVTHFFNPPRYMRLLELVGGPDTQAEVISSLRDFGDQLLGKSVVDCKDTPGFIANRIGILWMGVAVRFAFEDGITVEEADAVIGKPMGVPKTGIFNFKE
;
A
#
# COMPACT_ATOMS: atom_id res chain seq x y z
N MET A 1 -6.95 20.16 -9.13
CA MET A 1 -5.66 19.78 -8.53
C MET A 1 -4.60 19.55 -9.59
N SER A 2 -3.33 19.71 -9.26
CA SER A 2 -2.22 19.40 -10.17
C SER A 2 -2.14 17.88 -10.39
N VAL A 3 -1.61 17.47 -11.54
CA VAL A 3 -1.34 16.04 -11.83
C VAL A 3 -0.29 15.54 -10.84
N ILE A 4 -0.55 14.38 -10.21
CA ILE A 4 0.43 13.74 -9.32
C ILE A 4 1.66 13.34 -10.14
N GLY A 5 2.78 14.00 -9.92
CA GLY A 5 4.05 13.79 -10.62
C GLY A 5 5.15 13.21 -9.74
N LYS A 6 5.10 13.46 -8.43
CA LYS A 6 6.10 13.02 -7.46
C LYS A 6 5.45 12.36 -6.25
N VAL A 7 5.85 11.12 -5.97
CA VAL A 7 5.24 10.29 -4.93
C VAL A 7 6.28 9.88 -3.89
N ALA A 8 5.96 10.04 -2.61
CA ALA A 8 6.72 9.40 -1.55
C ALA A 8 5.99 8.14 -1.08
N VAL A 9 6.73 7.05 -0.90
CA VAL A 9 6.27 5.81 -0.26
C VAL A 9 7.05 5.63 1.03
N ILE A 10 6.35 5.49 2.14
CA ILE A 10 6.95 5.34 3.47
C ILE A 10 6.73 3.90 3.96
N GLY A 11 7.83 3.19 4.15
CA GLY A 11 7.89 1.76 4.39
C GLY A 11 8.32 1.00 3.13
N SER A 12 9.46 0.30 3.19
CA SER A 12 10.06 -0.42 2.07
C SER A 12 9.93 -1.93 2.18
N GLY A 13 8.93 -2.40 2.94
CA GLY A 13 8.51 -3.80 2.98
C GLY A 13 7.97 -4.30 1.63
N VAL A 14 7.37 -5.48 1.62
CA VAL A 14 6.86 -6.13 0.40
C VAL A 14 5.88 -5.21 -0.36
N MET A 15 4.88 -4.66 0.35
CA MET A 15 3.88 -3.79 -0.27
C MET A 15 4.47 -2.45 -0.69
N GLY A 16 5.21 -1.76 0.20
CA GLY A 16 5.78 -0.46 -0.13
C GLY A 16 6.78 -0.51 -1.27
N SER A 17 7.65 -1.52 -1.31
CA SER A 17 8.53 -1.78 -2.45
C SER A 17 7.74 -1.99 -3.75
N GLY A 18 6.67 -2.78 -3.70
CA GLY A 18 5.81 -3.04 -4.86
C GLY A 18 5.07 -1.79 -5.35
N ILE A 19 4.58 -0.94 -4.44
CA ILE A 19 3.89 0.32 -4.75
C ILE A 19 4.89 1.32 -5.35
N ALA A 20 6.07 1.47 -4.75
CA ALA A 20 7.14 2.31 -5.27
C ALA A 20 7.57 1.88 -6.68
N ALA A 21 7.71 0.57 -6.92
CA ALA A 21 8.00 0.03 -8.24
C ALA A 21 6.89 0.32 -9.24
N GLN A 22 5.61 0.22 -8.85
CA GLN A 22 4.47 0.50 -9.73
C GLN A 22 4.42 1.99 -10.10
N ALA A 23 4.65 2.90 -9.17
CA ALA A 23 4.75 4.33 -9.44
C ALA A 23 5.93 4.65 -10.39
N ALA A 24 7.10 4.04 -10.16
CA ALA A 24 8.27 4.18 -11.04
C ALA A 24 8.02 3.60 -12.44
N ASN A 25 7.25 2.50 -12.57
CA ASN A 25 6.82 1.94 -13.85
C ASN A 25 5.91 2.89 -14.64
N ALA A 26 5.08 3.66 -13.96
CA ALA A 26 4.25 4.72 -14.54
C ALA A 26 5.05 5.97 -14.97
N GLY A 27 6.35 5.99 -14.71
CA GLY A 27 7.23 7.10 -15.10
C GLY A 27 7.39 8.20 -14.05
N LEU A 28 6.81 8.04 -12.87
CA LEU A 28 6.85 9.02 -11.79
C LEU A 28 8.21 9.09 -11.08
N GLU A 29 8.50 10.23 -10.47
CA GLU A 29 9.57 10.34 -9.48
C GLU A 29 9.10 9.78 -8.14
N VAL A 30 9.89 8.88 -7.57
CA VAL A 30 9.52 8.18 -6.33
C VAL A 30 10.58 8.40 -5.26
N ILE A 31 10.15 8.82 -4.08
CA ILE A 31 10.93 8.79 -2.85
C ILE A 31 10.50 7.54 -2.08
N LEU A 32 11.47 6.73 -1.65
CA LEU A 32 11.21 5.55 -0.80
C LEU A 32 11.91 5.75 0.53
N LEU A 33 11.13 5.99 1.59
CA LEU A 33 11.66 6.18 2.95
C LEU A 33 11.37 4.96 3.83
N ASP A 34 12.33 4.64 4.70
CA ASP A 34 12.13 3.64 5.74
C ASP A 34 12.84 4.08 7.04
N ILE A 35 12.80 3.25 8.07
CA ILE A 35 13.57 3.46 9.29
C ILE A 35 15.07 3.52 8.99
N VAL A 36 15.82 4.17 9.87
CA VAL A 36 17.28 4.14 9.83
C VAL A 36 17.77 2.73 10.13
N ALA A 37 18.76 2.27 9.39
CA ALA A 37 19.44 1.00 9.67
C ALA A 37 20.15 1.03 11.03
N ASN A 38 20.35 -0.15 11.60
CA ASN A 38 21.13 -0.30 12.84
C ASN A 38 22.55 0.26 12.70
N GLU A 39 23.18 0.58 13.84
CA GLU A 39 24.51 1.20 13.92
C GLU A 39 25.56 0.51 13.03
N GLY A 40 26.38 1.33 12.34
CA GLY A 40 27.51 0.87 11.51
C GLY A 40 27.18 0.62 10.05
N ALA A 41 25.92 0.66 9.63
CA ALA A 41 25.49 0.56 8.23
C ALA A 41 25.25 1.96 7.61
N ASP A 42 25.17 2.01 6.27
CA ASP A 42 24.60 3.18 5.60
C ASP A 42 23.18 3.43 6.15
N ARG A 43 22.93 4.63 6.67
CA ARG A 43 21.64 4.99 7.29
C ARG A 43 20.43 4.77 6.38
N ASN A 44 20.63 4.77 5.07
CA ASN A 44 19.62 4.54 4.05
C ASN A 44 19.54 3.07 3.60
N SER A 45 20.32 2.16 4.17
CA SER A 45 20.47 0.79 3.64
C SER A 45 19.16 0.04 3.57
N VAL A 46 18.21 0.24 4.51
CA VAL A 46 16.91 -0.44 4.50
C VAL A 46 16.14 -0.16 3.19
N ALA A 47 16.00 1.11 2.83
CA ALA A 47 15.33 1.50 1.59
C ALA A 47 16.19 1.20 0.35
N ALA A 48 17.51 1.40 0.42
CA ALA A 48 18.42 1.15 -0.70
C ALA A 48 18.48 -0.35 -1.08
N GLU A 49 18.58 -1.23 -0.09
CA GLU A 49 18.51 -2.68 -0.31
C GLU A 49 17.15 -3.14 -0.85
N ALA A 50 16.07 -2.47 -0.45
CA ALA A 50 14.75 -2.73 -1.01
C ALA A 50 14.71 -2.44 -2.51
N VAL A 51 15.30 -1.32 -2.96
CA VAL A 51 15.43 -0.99 -4.39
C VAL A 51 16.27 -2.03 -5.13
N GLU A 52 17.37 -2.51 -4.55
CA GLU A 52 18.19 -3.56 -5.17
C GLU A 52 17.47 -4.92 -5.19
N ARG A 53 16.67 -5.25 -4.16
CA ARG A 53 15.83 -6.46 -4.17
C ARG A 53 14.80 -6.44 -5.31
N MET A 54 14.18 -5.28 -5.59
CA MET A 54 13.20 -5.15 -6.68
C MET A 54 13.75 -5.57 -8.04
N ARG A 55 15.07 -5.42 -8.27
CA ARG A 55 15.75 -5.81 -9.52
C ARG A 55 15.86 -7.33 -9.69
N LYS A 56 15.80 -8.08 -8.59
CA LYS A 56 16.04 -9.53 -8.51
C LYS A 56 14.80 -10.34 -8.14
N THR A 57 13.75 -9.69 -7.68
CA THR A 57 12.52 -10.36 -7.21
C THR A 57 11.75 -10.99 -8.36
N ASN A 58 11.21 -12.18 -8.13
CA ASN A 58 10.32 -12.87 -9.05
C ASN A 58 9.00 -13.24 -8.32
N PRO A 59 7.83 -12.85 -8.81
CA PRO A 59 7.59 -12.07 -10.03
C PRO A 59 8.15 -10.63 -9.95
N ALA A 60 8.68 -10.14 -11.08
CA ALA A 60 9.39 -8.86 -11.11
C ALA A 60 8.45 -7.66 -10.82
N PRO A 61 8.69 -6.84 -9.79
CA PRO A 61 7.88 -5.64 -9.53
C PRO A 61 8.16 -4.52 -10.54
N LEU A 62 9.38 -4.42 -11.07
CA LEU A 62 9.76 -3.46 -12.10
C LEU A 62 9.46 -4.01 -13.49
N MET A 63 8.82 -3.21 -14.38
CA MET A 63 8.63 -3.56 -15.79
C MET A 63 9.95 -3.61 -16.55
N HIS A 64 10.90 -2.75 -16.17
CA HIS A 64 12.25 -2.76 -16.68
C HIS A 64 13.22 -2.33 -15.56
N PRO A 65 14.41 -2.96 -15.42
CA PRO A 65 15.37 -2.65 -14.35
C PRO A 65 15.78 -1.17 -14.27
N ARG A 66 15.80 -0.45 -15.43
CA ARG A 66 16.10 0.98 -15.48
C ARG A 66 15.11 1.84 -14.67
N ASN A 67 13.87 1.38 -14.46
CA ASN A 67 12.86 2.14 -13.72
C ASN A 67 13.25 2.32 -12.24
N ALA A 68 14.12 1.46 -11.70
CA ALA A 68 14.68 1.63 -10.36
C ALA A 68 15.43 2.97 -10.19
N ALA A 69 15.97 3.55 -11.26
CA ALA A 69 16.64 4.86 -11.20
C ALA A 69 15.69 6.03 -10.90
N ARG A 70 14.36 5.81 -10.98
CA ARG A 70 13.34 6.77 -10.59
C ARG A 70 13.02 6.73 -9.10
N ILE A 71 13.52 5.73 -8.37
CA ILE A 71 13.29 5.55 -6.95
C ILE A 71 14.50 6.06 -6.18
N ARG A 72 14.31 7.11 -5.41
CA ARG A 72 15.32 7.69 -4.53
C ARG A 72 15.15 7.14 -3.12
N PRO A 73 16.05 6.26 -2.63
CA PRO A 73 15.96 5.73 -1.28
C PRO A 73 16.45 6.75 -0.24
N GLY A 74 15.83 6.74 0.93
CA GLY A 74 16.19 7.57 2.08
C GLY A 74 15.67 6.98 3.38
N ASN A 75 15.75 7.76 4.46
CA ASN A 75 15.26 7.36 5.77
C ASN A 75 14.41 8.46 6.43
N LEU A 76 13.64 8.06 7.45
CA LEU A 76 12.68 8.92 8.15
C LEU A 76 13.32 9.92 9.13
N GLU A 77 14.60 9.82 9.41
CA GLU A 77 15.28 10.76 10.31
C GLU A 77 15.94 11.91 9.55
N ASP A 78 16.56 11.61 8.41
CA ASP A 78 17.38 12.57 7.68
C ASP A 78 16.66 13.21 6.48
N HIS A 79 15.53 12.62 5.99
CA HIS A 79 14.99 12.96 4.67
C HIS A 79 13.48 13.27 4.66
N LEU A 80 12.87 13.56 5.81
CA LEU A 80 11.46 13.98 5.85
C LEU A 80 11.21 15.31 5.11
N ASP A 81 12.23 16.17 5.02
CA ASP A 81 12.19 17.41 4.26
C ASP A 81 11.89 17.21 2.76
N TRP A 82 12.23 16.02 2.20
CA TRP A 82 11.89 15.70 0.81
C TRP A 82 10.40 15.60 0.53
N LEU A 83 9.56 15.45 1.57
CA LEU A 83 8.11 15.42 1.43
C LEU A 83 7.54 16.78 1.01
N SER A 84 8.27 17.87 1.21
CA SER A 84 7.87 19.22 0.80
C SER A 84 7.67 19.39 -0.71
N ASP A 85 8.26 18.51 -1.51
CA ASP A 85 8.15 18.50 -2.98
C ASP A 85 7.18 17.44 -3.51
N CYS A 86 6.59 16.62 -2.63
CA CYS A 86 5.71 15.54 -3.06
C CYS A 86 4.27 15.99 -3.26
N ASP A 87 3.61 15.41 -4.26
CA ASP A 87 2.18 15.58 -4.51
C ASP A 87 1.35 14.55 -3.73
N LEU A 88 1.94 13.37 -3.48
CA LEU A 88 1.30 12.25 -2.80
C LEU A 88 2.29 11.54 -1.89
N VAL A 89 1.87 11.26 -0.66
CA VAL A 89 2.57 10.38 0.28
C VAL A 89 1.71 9.14 0.52
N ILE A 90 2.27 7.95 0.29
CA ILE A 90 1.61 6.66 0.54
C ILE A 90 2.30 5.99 1.74
N GLU A 91 1.61 5.89 2.86
CA GLU A 91 2.09 5.22 4.05
C GLU A 91 1.83 3.71 3.96
N VAL A 92 2.88 2.92 4.19
CA VAL A 92 2.89 1.46 4.08
C VAL A 92 3.73 0.84 5.21
N VAL A 93 3.67 1.43 6.40
CA VAL A 93 4.39 0.93 7.58
C VAL A 93 3.59 -0.17 8.30
N LEU A 94 4.13 -0.68 9.41
CA LEU A 94 3.48 -1.71 10.22
C LEU A 94 2.05 -1.33 10.58
N GLU A 95 1.16 -2.34 10.60
CA GLU A 95 -0.27 -2.18 10.92
C GLU A 95 -0.45 -1.97 12.44
N ASN A 96 -0.01 -0.81 12.91
CA ASN A 96 -0.10 -0.37 14.30
C ASN A 96 -0.54 1.08 14.35
N LEU A 97 -1.64 1.34 15.06
CA LEU A 97 -2.28 2.65 15.11
C LEU A 97 -1.36 3.76 15.63
N GLU A 98 -0.61 3.49 16.71
CA GLU A 98 0.25 4.49 17.32
C GLU A 98 1.45 4.84 16.44
N ILE A 99 2.06 3.83 15.80
CA ILE A 99 3.16 4.04 14.84
C ILE A 99 2.69 4.90 13.68
N LYS A 100 1.48 4.63 13.14
CA LYS A 100 0.91 5.39 12.02
C LYS A 100 0.61 6.83 12.43
N ARG A 101 -0.02 7.05 13.59
CA ARG A 101 -0.33 8.41 14.10
C ARG A 101 0.94 9.23 14.34
N ASP A 102 1.97 8.64 14.94
CA ASP A 102 3.25 9.33 15.13
C ASP A 102 3.90 9.71 13.81
N LEU A 103 3.82 8.82 12.83
CA LEU A 103 4.30 9.09 11.49
C LEU A 103 3.51 10.21 10.81
N TYR A 104 2.17 10.23 10.93
CA TYR A 104 1.34 11.28 10.33
C TYR A 104 1.64 12.67 10.90
N ARG A 105 1.91 12.79 12.20
CA ARG A 105 2.36 14.05 12.82
C ARG A 105 3.66 14.54 12.19
N LYS A 106 4.62 13.63 11.94
CA LYS A 106 5.89 13.95 11.25
C LYS A 106 5.65 14.33 9.79
N ILE A 107 4.82 13.59 9.06
CA ILE A 107 4.47 13.91 7.68
C ILE A 107 3.85 15.30 7.59
N ASP A 108 2.89 15.63 8.48
CA ASP A 108 2.17 16.89 8.44
C ASP A 108 3.07 18.12 8.65
N THR A 109 4.15 17.99 9.43
CA THR A 109 5.12 19.06 9.63
C THR A 109 6.07 19.29 8.44
N HIS A 110 6.15 18.35 7.48
CA HIS A 110 7.11 18.41 6.36
C HIS A 110 6.44 18.48 4.98
N ARG A 111 5.20 18.00 4.86
CA ARG A 111 4.47 18.04 3.59
C ARG A 111 4.00 19.46 3.24
N ARG A 112 3.74 19.70 1.96
CA ARG A 112 2.94 20.87 1.54
C ARG A 112 1.50 20.72 2.02
N ALA A 113 0.81 21.82 2.22
CA ALA A 113 -0.58 21.84 2.69
C ALA A 113 -1.55 21.09 1.75
N ASP A 114 -1.28 21.12 0.45
CA ASP A 114 -2.06 20.49 -0.62
C ASP A 114 -1.59 19.08 -0.99
N CYS A 115 -0.52 18.58 -0.37
CA CYS A 115 -0.04 17.23 -0.58
C CYS A 115 -1.02 16.21 -0.01
N ILE A 116 -1.43 15.26 -0.83
CA ILE A 116 -2.32 14.17 -0.43
C ILE A 116 -1.52 13.14 0.38
N VAL A 117 -2.11 12.64 1.46
CA VAL A 117 -1.54 11.55 2.25
C VAL A 117 -2.50 10.36 2.21
N THR A 118 -1.98 9.17 1.94
CA THR A 118 -2.80 7.96 1.99
C THR A 118 -2.15 6.88 2.85
N SER A 119 -2.98 6.01 3.43
CA SER A 119 -2.55 4.78 4.08
C SER A 119 -2.88 3.57 3.22
N ASN A 120 -2.03 2.56 3.25
CA ASN A 120 -2.31 1.24 2.66
C ASN A 120 -2.86 0.25 3.71
N THR A 121 -3.43 0.75 4.80
CA THR A 121 -4.06 -0.08 5.83
C THR A 121 -5.15 -0.97 5.23
N SER A 122 -5.33 -2.15 5.80
CA SER A 122 -6.43 -3.06 5.41
C SER A 122 -7.49 -3.23 6.50
N THR A 123 -7.19 -2.80 7.74
CA THR A 123 -8.03 -3.14 8.90
C THR A 123 -8.32 -1.99 9.84
N ILE A 124 -7.43 -0.98 9.92
CA ILE A 124 -7.61 0.15 10.83
C ILE A 124 -8.57 1.15 10.19
N PRO A 125 -9.71 1.48 10.84
CA PRO A 125 -10.64 2.49 10.33
C PRO A 125 -9.95 3.84 10.11
N LEU A 126 -10.31 4.52 9.02
CA LEU A 126 -9.70 5.78 8.62
C LEU A 126 -9.87 6.86 9.68
N ASP A 127 -11.07 6.97 10.28
CA ASP A 127 -11.36 7.92 11.34
C ASP A 127 -10.46 7.73 12.57
N HIS A 128 -10.13 6.48 12.91
CA HIS A 128 -9.15 6.19 13.98
C HIS A 128 -7.74 6.64 13.60
N LEU A 129 -7.33 6.46 12.35
CA LEU A 129 -6.00 6.87 11.90
C LEU A 129 -5.77 8.38 12.05
N VAL A 130 -6.78 9.19 11.76
CA VAL A 130 -6.66 10.66 11.69
C VAL A 130 -7.35 11.41 12.84
N ALA A 131 -7.82 10.71 13.89
CA ALA A 131 -8.59 11.30 15.00
C ALA A 131 -7.91 12.53 15.62
N ASP A 132 -6.58 12.49 15.79
CA ASP A 132 -5.79 13.54 16.43
C ASP A 132 -5.13 14.49 15.42
N MET A 133 -5.45 14.37 14.13
CA MET A 133 -4.85 15.18 13.09
C MET A 133 -5.64 16.46 12.83
N PRO A 134 -4.96 17.57 12.45
CA PRO A 134 -5.63 18.81 12.13
C PRO A 134 -6.56 18.67 10.92
N GLU A 135 -7.58 19.53 10.83
CA GLU A 135 -8.57 19.51 9.75
C GLU A 135 -7.93 19.50 8.35
N GLY A 136 -6.91 20.35 8.11
CA GLY A 136 -6.22 20.41 6.84
C GLY A 136 -5.51 19.10 6.45
N PHE A 137 -5.08 18.29 7.43
CA PHE A 137 -4.57 16.94 7.16
C PHE A 137 -5.71 15.99 6.79
N ARG A 138 -6.79 15.98 7.59
CA ARG A 138 -7.95 15.09 7.37
C ARG A 138 -8.61 15.34 6.02
N GLN A 139 -8.67 16.60 5.57
CA GLN A 139 -9.19 16.97 4.26
C GLN A 139 -8.38 16.41 3.09
N HIS A 140 -7.08 16.14 3.29
CA HIS A 140 -6.17 15.61 2.27
C HIS A 140 -5.77 14.16 2.55
N PHE A 141 -6.52 13.44 3.40
CA PHE A 141 -6.22 12.06 3.77
C PHE A 141 -7.25 11.08 3.19
N ALA A 142 -6.77 9.91 2.72
CA ALA A 142 -7.61 8.81 2.25
C ALA A 142 -6.90 7.46 2.49
N VAL A 143 -7.58 6.35 2.23
CA VAL A 143 -6.94 5.02 2.13
C VAL A 143 -6.85 4.63 0.67
N THR A 144 -5.68 4.17 0.24
CA THR A 144 -5.43 3.53 -1.05
C THR A 144 -4.92 2.11 -0.80
N HIS A 145 -5.84 1.14 -0.80
CA HIS A 145 -5.53 -0.23 -0.47
C HIS A 145 -5.12 -1.01 -1.72
N PHE A 146 -3.83 -1.25 -1.85
CA PHE A 146 -3.23 -2.06 -2.91
C PHE A 146 -3.21 -3.52 -2.52
N PHE A 147 -3.20 -4.41 -3.54
CA PHE A 147 -3.10 -5.86 -3.36
C PHE A 147 -1.76 -6.40 -3.81
N ASN A 148 -1.28 -7.43 -3.12
CA ASN A 148 0.00 -8.07 -3.39
C ASN A 148 -0.11 -9.09 -4.55
N PRO A 149 0.75 -9.04 -5.57
CA PRO A 149 1.80 -8.04 -5.84
C PRO A 149 1.22 -6.79 -6.56
N PRO A 150 1.58 -5.55 -6.14
CA PRO A 150 0.96 -4.33 -6.67
C PRO A 150 1.03 -4.18 -8.20
N ARG A 151 2.07 -4.68 -8.85
CA ARG A 151 2.19 -4.63 -10.32
C ARG A 151 1.13 -5.47 -11.03
N TYR A 152 0.79 -6.63 -10.48
CA TYR A 152 -0.04 -7.64 -11.16
C TYR A 152 -1.51 -7.55 -10.77
N MET A 153 -1.76 -7.18 -9.52
CA MET A 153 -3.13 -7.02 -9.01
C MET A 153 -3.71 -5.70 -9.51
N ARG A 154 -4.80 -5.78 -10.28
CA ARG A 154 -5.42 -4.60 -10.88
C ARG A 154 -6.29 -3.81 -9.92
N LEU A 155 -6.87 -4.47 -8.92
CA LEU A 155 -7.74 -3.82 -7.95
C LEU A 155 -6.97 -2.81 -7.10
N LEU A 156 -7.57 -1.64 -6.92
CA LEU A 156 -7.20 -0.62 -5.94
C LEU A 156 -8.47 -0.15 -5.24
N GLU A 157 -8.58 -0.41 -3.95
CA GLU A 157 -9.69 0.10 -3.15
C GLU A 157 -9.36 1.51 -2.66
N LEU A 158 -10.30 2.42 -2.86
CA LEU A 158 -10.19 3.83 -2.48
C LEU A 158 -11.24 4.14 -1.40
N VAL A 159 -10.79 4.64 -0.25
CA VAL A 159 -11.66 4.99 0.88
C VAL A 159 -11.44 6.42 1.29
N GLY A 160 -12.48 7.23 1.19
CA GLY A 160 -12.51 8.58 1.77
C GLY A 160 -13.12 8.57 3.15
N GLY A 161 -12.60 9.42 4.02
CA GLY A 161 -13.21 9.72 5.32
C GLY A 161 -14.26 10.84 5.22
N PRO A 162 -14.94 11.15 6.33
CA PRO A 162 -15.97 12.20 6.38
C PRO A 162 -15.44 13.58 6.03
N ASP A 163 -14.18 13.86 6.32
CA ASP A 163 -13.54 15.15 6.06
C ASP A 163 -12.78 15.18 4.71
N THR A 164 -12.58 14.04 4.06
CA THR A 164 -11.81 13.96 2.81
C THR A 164 -12.48 14.76 1.71
N GLN A 165 -11.74 15.69 1.08
CA GLN A 165 -12.25 16.51 -0.01
C GLN A 165 -12.54 15.66 -1.26
N ALA A 166 -13.61 16.00 -1.98
CA ALA A 166 -14.00 15.29 -3.20
C ALA A 166 -12.91 15.35 -4.29
N GLU A 167 -12.18 16.45 -4.36
CA GLU A 167 -11.06 16.67 -5.27
C GLU A 167 -9.89 15.72 -4.99
N VAL A 168 -9.66 15.37 -3.71
CA VAL A 168 -8.65 14.37 -3.30
C VAL A 168 -9.03 13.00 -3.83
N ILE A 169 -10.28 12.59 -3.62
CA ILE A 169 -10.80 11.32 -4.13
C ILE A 169 -10.71 11.26 -5.66
N SER A 170 -11.10 12.33 -6.35
CA SER A 170 -10.99 12.41 -7.81
C SER A 170 -9.53 12.28 -8.29
N SER A 171 -8.60 13.00 -7.64
CA SER A 171 -7.18 12.96 -7.99
C SER A 171 -6.56 11.57 -7.75
N LEU A 172 -6.92 10.91 -6.65
CA LEU A 172 -6.46 9.55 -6.35
C LEU A 172 -7.05 8.52 -7.31
N ARG A 173 -8.30 8.71 -7.76
CA ARG A 173 -8.93 7.86 -8.78
C ARG A 173 -8.18 7.99 -10.10
N ASP A 174 -7.93 9.20 -10.58
CA ASP A 174 -7.19 9.45 -11.82
C ASP A 174 -5.77 8.90 -11.72
N PHE A 175 -5.11 9.08 -10.59
CA PHE A 175 -3.80 8.48 -10.31
C PHE A 175 -3.84 6.95 -10.42
N GLY A 176 -4.81 6.31 -9.76
CA GLY A 176 -4.95 4.85 -9.79
C GLY A 176 -5.28 4.33 -11.20
N ASP A 177 -6.29 4.89 -11.82
CA ASP A 177 -6.83 4.40 -13.11
C ASP A 177 -5.93 4.77 -14.29
N GLN A 178 -5.63 6.05 -14.46
CA GLN A 178 -4.94 6.55 -15.66
C GLN A 178 -3.42 6.37 -15.59
N LEU A 179 -2.79 6.60 -14.43
CA LEU A 179 -1.34 6.52 -14.30
C LEU A 179 -0.87 5.12 -13.92
N LEU A 180 -1.51 4.48 -12.95
CA LEU A 180 -1.09 3.16 -12.49
C LEU A 180 -1.76 1.99 -13.22
N GLY A 181 -2.78 2.25 -14.06
CA GLY A 181 -3.54 1.21 -14.78
C GLY A 181 -4.32 0.28 -13.86
N LYS A 182 -4.81 0.80 -12.73
CA LYS A 182 -5.62 0.08 -11.76
C LYS A 182 -7.10 0.15 -12.11
N SER A 183 -7.88 -0.79 -11.58
CA SER A 183 -9.33 -0.69 -11.50
C SER A 183 -9.67 -0.16 -10.12
N VAL A 184 -9.97 1.14 -10.04
CA VAL A 184 -10.24 1.82 -8.77
C VAL A 184 -11.70 1.60 -8.36
N VAL A 185 -11.90 1.13 -7.13
CA VAL A 185 -13.23 0.86 -6.55
C VAL A 185 -13.39 1.67 -5.28
N ASP A 186 -14.46 2.47 -5.20
CA ASP A 186 -14.81 3.19 -3.98
C ASP A 186 -15.35 2.22 -2.93
N CYS A 187 -14.79 2.32 -1.74
CA CYS A 187 -15.19 1.51 -0.61
C CYS A 187 -15.63 2.39 0.55
N LYS A 188 -16.52 1.86 1.37
CA LYS A 188 -16.82 2.46 2.67
C LYS A 188 -15.69 2.14 3.64
N ASP A 189 -15.49 3.02 4.63
CA ASP A 189 -14.58 2.79 5.75
C ASP A 189 -15.13 1.69 6.66
N THR A 190 -14.91 0.46 6.25
CA THR A 190 -15.35 -0.75 6.96
C THR A 190 -14.16 -1.71 6.99
N PRO A 191 -13.75 -2.27 8.15
CA PRO A 191 -12.61 -3.15 8.25
C PRO A 191 -12.60 -4.26 7.19
N GLY A 192 -11.47 -4.38 6.45
CA GLY A 192 -11.32 -5.32 5.34
C GLY A 192 -12.00 -4.88 4.02
N PHE A 193 -12.60 -3.69 3.99
CA PHE A 193 -13.25 -3.07 2.82
C PHE A 193 -14.17 -4.03 2.05
N ILE A 194 -13.95 -4.27 0.75
CA ILE A 194 -14.76 -5.18 -0.08
C ILE A 194 -14.03 -6.52 -0.29
N ALA A 195 -12.81 -6.49 -0.84
CA ALA A 195 -12.15 -7.72 -1.30
C ALA A 195 -11.74 -8.64 -0.16
N ASN A 196 -11.16 -8.11 0.92
CA ASN A 196 -10.79 -8.92 2.07
C ASN A 196 -12.02 -9.51 2.76
N ARG A 197 -13.14 -8.77 2.85
CA ARG A 197 -14.39 -9.28 3.42
C ARG A 197 -14.96 -10.42 2.61
N ILE A 198 -14.99 -10.31 1.28
CA ILE A 198 -15.45 -11.39 0.39
C ILE A 198 -14.51 -12.59 0.50
N GLY A 199 -13.19 -12.35 0.49
CA GLY A 199 -12.18 -13.39 0.62
C GLY A 199 -12.30 -14.18 1.92
N ILE A 200 -12.42 -13.47 3.05
CA ILE A 200 -12.59 -14.11 4.38
C ILE A 200 -13.88 -14.91 4.45
N LEU A 201 -14.99 -14.35 3.92
CA LEU A 201 -16.27 -15.10 3.86
C LEU A 201 -16.13 -16.37 3.04
N TRP A 202 -15.55 -16.27 1.84
CA TRP A 202 -15.34 -17.40 0.95
C TRP A 202 -14.45 -18.48 1.59
N MET A 203 -13.32 -18.10 2.18
CA MET A 203 -12.44 -19.02 2.89
C MET A 203 -13.13 -19.66 4.08
N GLY A 204 -13.85 -18.88 4.89
CA GLY A 204 -14.59 -19.39 6.06
C GLY A 204 -15.66 -20.41 5.68
N VAL A 205 -16.39 -20.16 4.59
CA VAL A 205 -17.38 -21.11 4.06
C VAL A 205 -16.70 -22.40 3.59
N ALA A 206 -15.60 -22.30 2.84
CA ALA A 206 -14.87 -23.45 2.33
C ALA A 206 -14.27 -24.31 3.47
N VAL A 207 -13.67 -23.65 4.46
CA VAL A 207 -13.15 -24.34 5.65
C VAL A 207 -14.27 -25.04 6.43
N ARG A 208 -15.40 -24.36 6.64
CA ARG A 208 -16.57 -24.95 7.32
C ARG A 208 -17.04 -26.22 6.64
N PHE A 209 -17.26 -26.20 5.32
CA PHE A 209 -17.67 -27.37 4.57
C PHE A 209 -16.62 -28.50 4.61
N ALA A 210 -15.34 -28.18 4.53
CA ALA A 210 -14.30 -29.20 4.67
C ALA A 210 -14.39 -29.94 6.01
N PHE A 211 -14.64 -29.22 7.11
CA PHE A 211 -14.84 -29.85 8.42
C PHE A 211 -16.16 -30.64 8.53
N GLU A 212 -17.27 -30.08 8.03
CA GLU A 212 -18.61 -30.74 8.10
C GLU A 212 -18.63 -32.04 7.30
N ASP A 213 -17.94 -32.08 6.16
CA ASP A 213 -17.92 -33.24 5.25
C ASP A 213 -16.74 -34.19 5.50
N GLY A 214 -15.89 -33.91 6.50
CA GLY A 214 -14.73 -34.73 6.84
C GLY A 214 -13.64 -34.76 5.79
N ILE A 215 -13.56 -33.70 4.96
CA ILE A 215 -12.53 -33.51 3.91
C ILE A 215 -11.21 -33.13 4.57
N THR A 216 -10.12 -33.76 4.17
CA THR A 216 -8.79 -33.42 4.68
C THR A 216 -8.30 -32.06 4.17
N VAL A 217 -7.31 -31.48 4.85
CA VAL A 217 -6.68 -30.20 4.44
C VAL A 217 -6.10 -30.31 3.03
N GLU A 218 -5.44 -31.43 2.73
CA GLU A 218 -4.82 -31.71 1.43
C GLU A 218 -5.85 -31.82 0.31
N GLU A 219 -6.97 -32.48 0.57
CA GLU A 219 -8.07 -32.61 -0.40
C GLU A 219 -8.73 -31.25 -0.64
N ALA A 220 -9.02 -30.49 0.42
CA ALA A 220 -9.59 -29.16 0.31
C ALA A 220 -8.68 -28.19 -0.47
N ASP A 221 -7.38 -28.16 -0.18
CA ASP A 221 -6.42 -27.35 -0.91
C ASP A 221 -6.22 -27.80 -2.37
N ALA A 222 -6.37 -29.11 -2.65
CA ALA A 222 -6.32 -29.63 -4.02
C ALA A 222 -7.53 -29.19 -4.85
N VAL A 223 -8.72 -29.11 -4.25
CA VAL A 223 -9.96 -28.70 -4.91
C VAL A 223 -10.05 -27.18 -5.02
N ILE A 224 -9.82 -26.46 -3.91
CA ILE A 224 -9.97 -25.00 -3.81
C ILE A 224 -8.58 -24.33 -3.97
N GLY A 225 -7.81 -24.80 -4.89
CA GLY A 225 -6.50 -24.23 -5.21
C GLY A 225 -6.43 -23.85 -6.68
N LYS A 226 -5.42 -24.38 -7.35
CA LYS A 226 -5.19 -24.15 -8.78
C LYS A 226 -6.40 -24.35 -9.69
N PRO A 227 -7.27 -25.38 -9.49
CA PRO A 227 -8.42 -25.58 -10.35
C PRO A 227 -9.40 -24.41 -10.37
N MET A 228 -9.47 -23.65 -9.25
CA MET A 228 -10.31 -22.46 -9.10
C MET A 228 -9.59 -21.15 -9.39
N GLY A 229 -8.35 -21.19 -9.87
CA GLY A 229 -7.54 -19.99 -10.11
C GLY A 229 -6.98 -19.33 -8.84
N VAL A 230 -7.04 -20.02 -7.71
CA VAL A 230 -6.48 -19.57 -6.44
C VAL A 230 -4.96 -19.84 -6.42
N PRO A 231 -4.16 -19.06 -5.67
CA PRO A 231 -2.72 -19.33 -5.50
C PRO A 231 -2.42 -20.76 -5.06
N LYS A 232 -1.21 -21.23 -5.33
CA LYS A 232 -0.74 -22.61 -5.05
C LYS A 232 -0.89 -23.07 -3.61
N THR A 233 -1.08 -22.13 -2.70
CA THR A 233 -1.20 -22.39 -1.26
C THR A 233 -2.54 -22.95 -0.83
N GLY A 234 -3.58 -22.94 -1.70
CA GLY A 234 -4.93 -23.33 -1.29
C GLY A 234 -5.53 -22.40 -0.22
N ILE A 235 -6.53 -22.88 0.50
CA ILE A 235 -7.23 -22.10 1.55
C ILE A 235 -6.59 -22.23 2.94
N PHE A 236 -5.94 -23.36 3.25
CA PHE A 236 -5.36 -23.61 4.57
C PHE A 236 -3.90 -23.12 4.69
N ASN A 237 -3.18 -22.99 3.58
CA ASN A 237 -1.82 -22.48 3.53
C ASN A 237 -1.72 -21.04 3.04
N PHE A 238 -2.83 -20.31 3.08
CA PHE A 238 -2.84 -18.90 2.69
C PHE A 238 -1.99 -18.11 3.69
N LYS A 239 -0.79 -17.70 3.25
CA LYS A 239 0.10 -16.80 4.01
C LYS A 239 -0.07 -15.40 3.44
N GLU A 240 -0.32 -14.44 4.32
CA GLU A 240 -0.31 -13.01 4.02
C GLU A 240 1.00 -12.54 3.37
#